data_d9b768faddb72ebb32613d6fca69aa58
#
_entry.id   d9b768faddb72ebb32613d6fca69aa58
#
_cell.length_a   1.000
_cell.length_b   1.000
_cell.length_c   1.000
_cell.angle_alpha   90.00
_cell.angle_beta   90.00
_cell.angle_gamma   90.00
#
_symmetry.space_group_name_H-M   'P 1'
#
loop_
_entity.id
_entity.type
_entity.pdbx_description
1 polymer ?
#
loop_
_entity_poly.entity_id
_entity_poly.type
_entity_poly.pdbx_seq_one_letter_code
_entity_poly.pdbx_strand_id
1 'polypeptide(L)'
;MRHYLPHRKERTVMKHKGNVRNILINTVKKQKWLSSGILIAVLGAIGASLIPPLLLGKIVDSITAGHAVAFSFFVLYFVVLALTGFMDTARESLLTVFGQKITHALRSRLMEKFVSLSADTINQQEPGTMVSRFIGDVDTVENLFTSGIISMFADTCKILSILAVIWFRNKGLTLVLLFLLPFLFLFTRHVQKNMLTAQIENRRAVGRASGHVPETLHNIRTIHCFGKEKYMEERYDKYISDSYRAMERTNFYDAIYSPVILILNAVVVAVVMLLSASGNQQILTFFGMSAGTAVAVINYISQIFTPVESLGMEIQTIQSAMAGIHRINEFFNLEAAEADRANGKRQGVRKTAKDMIEQKKQVTTDKIHTADAGDQTAVSFENVVFGYDEHLILEGVSFEVKKGEQVTLSGRTGAGKSTILKLLLGLYEPQSGSIRIGNVSATEVPEEERRSLFGYVEQSFHMVPGTVREQGKRGGP
;
A
#
# COMPACT_ATOMS: atom_id res chain seq x y z
N MET A 1 -7.45 20.00 -28.68
CA MET A 1 -6.97 20.43 -27.38
C MET A 1 -5.48 20.11 -27.28
N ARG A 2 -4.67 21.12 -27.53
CA ARG A 2 -3.19 21.12 -27.31
C ARG A 2 -2.92 21.55 -25.87
N HIS A 3 -1.84 21.05 -25.30
CA HIS A 3 -1.15 21.35 -24.07
C HIS A 3 -1.31 20.30 -22.97
N TYR A 4 -0.24 19.50 -22.85
CA TYR A 4 0.55 19.36 -21.63
C TYR A 4 1.67 18.34 -21.88
N LEU A 5 2.78 18.81 -22.44
CA LEU A 5 4.09 18.16 -22.26
C LEU A 5 4.95 19.13 -21.45
N PRO A 6 5.23 18.88 -20.19
CA PRO A 6 6.19 19.68 -19.46
C PRO A 6 7.61 19.26 -19.87
N HIS A 7 8.43 20.29 -20.13
CA HIS A 7 9.84 20.27 -20.41
C HIS A 7 10.62 19.20 -19.61
N ARG A 8 11.41 18.44 -20.34
CA ARG A 8 12.45 17.51 -19.86
C ARG A 8 13.54 18.31 -19.11
N LYS A 9 13.33 18.59 -17.82
CA LYS A 9 14.41 18.99 -16.91
C LYS A 9 15.28 17.76 -16.64
N GLU A 10 16.58 17.90 -16.85
CA GLU A 10 17.62 16.95 -16.56
C GLU A 10 17.36 16.21 -15.24
N ARG A 11 17.07 14.92 -15.34
CA ARG A 11 16.96 14.03 -14.17
C ARG A 11 18.36 13.71 -13.72
N THR A 12 18.88 14.47 -12.77
CA THR A 12 20.00 14.04 -11.95
C THR A 12 19.61 12.70 -11.32
N VAL A 13 20.19 11.62 -11.80
CA VAL A 13 20.04 10.26 -11.26
C VAL A 13 20.66 10.27 -9.86
N MET A 14 19.90 10.72 -8.88
CA MET A 14 20.26 10.49 -7.49
C MET A 14 20.08 8.99 -7.20
N LYS A 15 21.21 8.29 -7.07
CA LYS A 15 21.29 6.94 -6.47
C LYS A 15 20.81 6.99 -5.02
N HIS A 16 19.52 7.19 -4.80
CA HIS A 16 18.90 6.94 -3.51
C HIS A 16 18.35 5.51 -3.55
N LYS A 17 18.91 4.63 -2.70
CA LYS A 17 18.27 3.36 -2.36
C LYS A 17 16.80 3.67 -2.12
N GLY A 18 15.91 3.17 -2.99
CA GLY A 18 14.48 3.38 -2.90
C GLY A 18 13.98 2.73 -1.61
N ASN A 19 13.81 3.52 -0.58
CA ASN A 19 13.23 3.08 0.68
C ASN A 19 11.93 3.88 0.85
N VAL A 20 10.84 3.18 1.11
CA VAL A 20 9.52 3.78 1.38
C VAL A 20 9.63 4.92 2.38
N ARG A 21 10.41 4.75 3.45
CA ARG A 21 10.66 5.78 4.45
C ARG A 21 11.15 7.10 3.84
N ASN A 22 12.09 7.05 2.90
CA ASN A 22 12.65 8.26 2.27
C ASN A 22 11.62 8.94 1.36
N ILE A 23 10.79 8.15 0.66
CA ILE A 23 9.70 8.67 -0.18
C ILE A 23 8.68 9.40 0.70
N LEU A 24 8.28 8.79 1.82
CA LEU A 24 7.35 9.36 2.77
C LEU A 24 7.88 10.66 3.38
N ILE A 25 9.11 10.66 3.90
CA ILE A 25 9.74 11.86 4.49
C ILE A 25 9.81 12.99 3.46
N ASN A 26 10.19 12.69 2.22
CA ASN A 26 10.26 13.68 1.15
C ASN A 26 8.87 14.23 0.78
N THR A 27 7.84 13.39 0.77
CA THR A 27 6.46 13.80 0.50
C THR A 27 5.95 14.72 1.60
N VAL A 28 6.16 14.38 2.88
CA VAL A 28 5.82 15.23 4.04
C VAL A 28 6.54 16.57 3.96
N LYS A 29 7.86 16.57 3.72
CA LYS A 29 8.66 17.79 3.59
C LYS A 29 8.22 18.68 2.43
N LYS A 30 7.81 18.10 1.31
CA LYS A 30 7.32 18.84 0.14
C LYS A 30 5.94 19.44 0.38
N GLN A 31 5.12 18.83 1.26
CA GLN A 31 3.75 19.22 1.56
C GLN A 31 3.62 19.87 2.95
N LYS A 32 4.55 20.76 3.33
CA LYS A 32 4.60 21.38 4.67
C LYS A 32 3.28 22.05 5.10
N TRP A 33 2.66 22.78 4.19
CA TRP A 33 1.38 23.46 4.45
C TRP A 33 0.23 22.48 4.72
N LEU A 34 0.17 21.38 3.97
CA LEU A 34 -0.84 20.35 4.17
C LEU A 34 -0.62 19.63 5.50
N SER A 35 0.63 19.27 5.83
CA SER A 35 0.98 18.62 7.10
C SER A 35 0.70 19.51 8.31
N SER A 36 0.99 20.81 8.20
CA SER A 36 0.64 21.80 9.24
C SER A 36 -0.88 21.96 9.35
N GLY A 37 -1.58 22.01 8.20
CA GLY A 37 -3.04 22.08 8.17
C GLY A 37 -3.72 20.89 8.85
N ILE A 38 -3.20 19.67 8.64
CA ILE A 38 -3.68 18.45 9.32
C ILE A 38 -3.51 18.59 10.82
N LEU A 39 -2.34 19.00 11.30
CA LEU A 39 -2.10 19.15 12.74
C LEU A 39 -3.05 20.16 13.37
N ILE A 40 -3.24 21.30 12.73
CA ILE A 40 -4.19 22.34 13.18
C ILE A 40 -5.63 21.80 13.17
N ALA A 41 -6.03 21.10 12.11
CA ALA A 41 -7.37 20.52 12.01
C ALA A 41 -7.62 19.45 13.08
N VAL A 42 -6.64 18.57 13.37
CA VAL A 42 -6.73 17.56 14.42
C VAL A 42 -6.89 18.22 15.79
N LEU A 43 -6.02 19.17 16.13
CA LEU A 43 -6.09 19.85 17.41
C LEU A 43 -7.37 20.72 17.52
N GLY A 44 -7.77 21.36 16.43
CA GLY A 44 -8.99 22.13 16.35
C GLY A 44 -10.25 21.28 16.52
N ALA A 45 -10.31 20.11 15.87
CA ALA A 45 -11.41 19.16 16.01
C ALA A 45 -11.53 18.65 17.47
N ILE A 46 -10.40 18.28 18.10
CA ILE A 46 -10.39 17.86 19.50
C ILE A 46 -10.86 18.99 20.41
N GLY A 47 -10.34 20.20 20.26
CA GLY A 47 -10.74 21.36 21.06
C GLY A 47 -12.23 21.71 20.88
N ALA A 48 -12.69 21.73 19.63
CA ALA A 48 -14.10 22.00 19.32
C ALA A 48 -15.04 20.95 19.91
N SER A 49 -14.67 19.66 19.90
CA SER A 49 -15.50 18.57 20.42
C SER A 49 -15.72 18.62 21.94
N LEU A 50 -14.83 19.32 22.69
CA LEU A 50 -14.95 19.49 24.13
C LEU A 50 -15.96 20.58 24.55
N ILE A 51 -16.33 21.50 23.66
CA ILE A 51 -17.16 22.64 24.01
C ILE A 51 -18.67 22.31 24.12
N PRO A 52 -19.28 21.53 23.19
CA PRO A 52 -20.72 21.25 23.22
C PRO A 52 -21.23 20.63 24.52
N PRO A 53 -20.56 19.59 25.11
CA PRO A 53 -21.02 19.04 26.39
C PRO A 53 -20.99 20.06 27.53
N LEU A 54 -19.98 20.96 27.55
CA LEU A 54 -19.88 22.00 28.59
C LEU A 54 -21.01 23.04 28.46
N LEU A 55 -21.34 23.45 27.22
CA LEU A 55 -22.45 24.37 26.96
C LEU A 55 -23.79 23.74 27.33
N LEU A 56 -24.00 22.46 26.93
CA LEU A 56 -25.20 21.72 27.27
C LEU A 56 -25.37 21.61 28.81
N GLY A 57 -24.26 21.30 29.50
CA GLY A 57 -24.27 21.29 30.97
C GLY A 57 -24.71 22.62 31.58
N LYS A 58 -24.16 23.76 31.09
CA LYS A 58 -24.58 25.09 31.57
C LYS A 58 -26.03 25.39 31.30
N ILE A 59 -26.58 25.01 30.14
CA ILE A 59 -27.97 25.18 29.78
C ILE A 59 -28.87 24.41 30.77
N VAL A 60 -28.53 23.14 31.01
CA VAL A 60 -29.29 22.28 31.96
C VAL A 60 -29.23 22.84 33.37
N ASP A 61 -28.07 23.28 33.87
CA ASP A 61 -27.96 23.92 35.20
C ASP A 61 -28.81 25.16 35.33
N SER A 62 -28.84 26.02 34.30
CA SER A 62 -29.68 27.21 34.30
C SER A 62 -31.17 26.89 34.35
N ILE A 63 -31.60 25.87 33.59
CA ILE A 63 -33.00 25.41 33.58
C ILE A 63 -33.39 24.84 34.95
N THR A 64 -32.53 24.00 35.54
CA THR A 64 -32.79 23.38 36.85
C THR A 64 -32.78 24.37 38.01
N ALA A 65 -32.01 25.47 37.88
CA ALA A 65 -32.03 26.58 38.83
C ALA A 65 -33.24 27.52 38.64
N GLY A 66 -34.11 27.27 37.68
CA GLY A 66 -35.29 28.11 37.41
C GLY A 66 -34.97 29.43 36.71
N HIS A 67 -33.76 29.58 36.18
CA HIS A 67 -33.37 30.80 35.46
C HIS A 67 -33.79 30.71 34.01
N ALA A 68 -34.32 31.80 33.46
CA ALA A 68 -34.60 31.87 32.01
C ALA A 68 -33.29 31.84 31.21
N VAL A 69 -33.17 30.82 30.36
CA VAL A 69 -32.00 30.69 29.45
C VAL A 69 -32.24 31.60 28.26
N ALA A 70 -31.33 32.54 28.03
CA ALA A 70 -31.40 33.41 26.85
C ALA A 70 -31.31 32.56 25.57
N PHE A 71 -32.12 32.86 24.57
CA PHE A 71 -32.17 32.17 23.27
C PHE A 71 -30.77 32.12 22.59
N SER A 72 -29.97 33.12 22.86
CA SER A 72 -28.55 33.17 22.35
C SER A 72 -27.69 32.00 22.77
N PHE A 73 -27.93 31.35 23.94
CA PHE A 73 -27.21 30.15 24.38
C PHE A 73 -27.56 28.93 23.52
N PHE A 74 -28.82 28.79 23.10
CA PHE A 74 -29.21 27.71 22.19
C PHE A 74 -28.58 27.91 20.80
N VAL A 75 -28.62 29.14 20.28
CA VAL A 75 -27.99 29.48 19.03
C VAL A 75 -26.48 29.21 19.10
N LEU A 76 -25.80 29.62 20.18
CA LEU A 76 -24.38 29.36 20.40
C LEU A 76 -24.09 27.85 20.43
N TYR A 77 -24.92 27.06 21.09
CA TYR A 77 -24.76 25.60 21.12
C TYR A 77 -24.81 24.99 19.71
N PHE A 78 -25.79 25.38 18.89
CA PHE A 78 -25.90 24.92 17.50
C PHE A 78 -24.73 25.37 16.64
N VAL A 79 -24.27 26.62 16.78
CA VAL A 79 -23.12 27.14 16.04
C VAL A 79 -21.85 26.35 16.41
N VAL A 80 -21.63 26.08 17.69
CA VAL A 80 -20.46 25.30 18.13
C VAL A 80 -20.55 23.84 17.67
N LEU A 81 -21.74 23.25 17.68
CA LEU A 81 -21.96 21.90 17.17
C LEU A 81 -21.68 21.81 15.67
N ALA A 82 -22.17 22.80 14.89
CA ALA A 82 -21.87 22.92 13.45
C ALA A 82 -20.37 23.12 13.20
N LEU A 83 -19.71 23.95 14.00
CA LEU A 83 -18.26 24.17 13.93
C LEU A 83 -17.47 22.89 14.21
N THR A 84 -17.91 22.10 15.18
CA THR A 84 -17.29 20.80 15.48
C THR A 84 -17.40 19.86 14.29
N GLY A 85 -18.58 19.73 13.69
CA GLY A 85 -18.78 18.91 12.49
C GLY A 85 -17.95 19.43 11.30
N PHE A 86 -17.84 20.75 11.13
CA PHE A 86 -16.99 21.33 10.10
C PHE A 86 -15.51 21.02 10.31
N MET A 87 -15.01 21.12 11.56
CA MET A 87 -13.62 20.80 11.90
C MET A 87 -13.31 19.31 11.67
N ASP A 88 -14.23 18.41 12.05
CA ASP A 88 -14.09 16.98 11.79
C ASP A 88 -14.05 16.66 10.29
N THR A 89 -14.94 17.27 9.50
CA THR A 89 -14.96 17.11 8.04
C THR A 89 -13.70 17.69 7.39
N ALA A 90 -13.22 18.84 7.86
CA ALA A 90 -11.98 19.42 7.38
C ALA A 90 -10.78 18.53 7.68
N ARG A 91 -10.69 17.96 8.88
CA ARG A 91 -9.68 16.98 9.26
C ARG A 91 -9.69 15.78 8.33
N GLU A 92 -10.84 15.16 8.12
CA GLU A 92 -11.00 13.97 7.28
C GLU A 92 -10.61 14.26 5.81
N SER A 93 -11.05 15.40 5.29
CA SER A 93 -10.72 15.84 3.92
C SER A 93 -9.21 16.05 3.73
N LEU A 94 -8.55 16.72 4.70
CA LEU A 94 -7.10 16.94 4.64
C LEU A 94 -6.31 15.64 4.74
N LEU A 95 -6.75 14.69 5.58
CA LEU A 95 -6.15 13.36 5.70
C LEU A 95 -6.27 12.57 4.40
N THR A 96 -7.45 12.58 3.78
CA THR A 96 -7.69 11.91 2.49
C THR A 96 -6.80 12.49 1.39
N VAL A 97 -6.73 13.83 1.26
CA VAL A 97 -5.85 14.48 0.28
C VAL A 97 -4.38 14.11 0.53
N PHE A 98 -3.96 14.04 1.80
CA PHE A 98 -2.60 13.66 2.15
C PHE A 98 -2.31 12.20 1.80
N GLY A 99 -3.22 11.29 2.11
CA GLY A 99 -3.15 9.87 1.74
C GLY A 99 -2.98 9.69 0.23
N GLN A 100 -3.83 10.35 -0.57
CA GLN A 100 -3.75 10.32 -2.03
C GLN A 100 -2.41 10.84 -2.59
N LYS A 101 -1.80 11.84 -1.96
CA LYS A 101 -0.46 12.33 -2.35
C LYS A 101 0.64 11.31 -2.04
N ILE A 102 0.53 10.58 -0.93
CA ILE A 102 1.44 9.47 -0.60
C ILE A 102 1.30 8.35 -1.63
N THR A 103 0.06 7.92 -1.89
CA THR A 103 -0.27 6.88 -2.89
C THR A 103 0.29 7.23 -4.25
N HIS A 104 0.05 8.46 -4.74
CA HIS A 104 0.61 8.92 -6.01
C HIS A 104 2.15 8.87 -6.02
N ALA A 105 2.80 9.34 -4.97
CA ALA A 105 4.26 9.34 -4.89
C ALA A 105 4.84 7.92 -4.88
N LEU A 106 4.21 6.99 -4.16
CA LEU A 106 4.64 5.59 -4.09
C LEU A 106 4.43 4.87 -5.43
N ARG A 107 3.22 4.97 -6.01
CA ARG A 107 2.91 4.33 -7.30
C ARG A 107 3.81 4.86 -8.42
N SER A 108 4.09 6.16 -8.46
CA SER A 108 5.01 6.76 -9.43
C SER A 108 6.43 6.19 -9.30
N ARG A 109 6.93 6.05 -8.07
CA ARG A 109 8.26 5.48 -7.80
C ARG A 109 8.34 3.98 -8.06
N LEU A 110 7.28 3.24 -7.73
CA LEU A 110 7.20 1.82 -8.07
C LEU A 110 7.24 1.61 -9.58
N MET A 111 6.48 2.42 -10.35
CA MET A 111 6.50 2.33 -11.81
C MET A 111 7.86 2.71 -12.39
N GLU A 112 8.50 3.77 -11.88
CA GLU A 112 9.86 4.16 -12.29
C GLU A 112 10.86 3.00 -12.07
N LYS A 113 10.76 2.33 -10.92
CA LYS A 113 11.58 1.16 -10.61
C LYS A 113 11.24 -0.03 -11.50
N PHE A 114 9.95 -0.35 -11.67
CA PHE A 114 9.48 -1.46 -12.48
C PHE A 114 9.99 -1.39 -13.92
N VAL A 115 9.90 -0.22 -14.54
CA VAL A 115 10.39 -0.01 -15.91
C VAL A 115 11.92 -0.10 -16.00
N SER A 116 12.66 0.10 -14.90
CA SER A 116 14.12 0.01 -14.85
C SER A 116 14.65 -1.39 -14.53
N LEU A 117 13.80 -2.35 -14.19
CA LEU A 117 14.19 -3.73 -13.93
C LEU A 117 14.50 -4.49 -15.23
N SER A 118 15.42 -5.45 -15.16
CA SER A 118 15.70 -6.35 -16.27
C SER A 118 14.51 -7.26 -16.57
N ALA A 119 14.40 -7.72 -17.81
CA ALA A 119 13.35 -8.67 -18.23
C ALA A 119 13.44 -9.98 -17.45
N ASP A 120 14.64 -10.42 -17.10
CA ASP A 120 14.86 -11.62 -16.30
C ASP A 120 14.30 -11.47 -14.90
N THR A 121 14.60 -10.39 -14.20
CA THR A 121 14.05 -10.10 -12.86
C THR A 121 12.52 -10.03 -12.87
N ILE A 122 11.93 -9.45 -13.91
CA ILE A 122 10.47 -9.35 -14.05
C ILE A 122 9.85 -10.73 -14.26
N ASN A 123 10.45 -11.57 -15.11
CA ASN A 123 9.93 -12.91 -15.42
C ASN A 123 10.00 -13.89 -14.23
N GLN A 124 10.92 -13.64 -13.28
CA GLN A 124 11.01 -14.41 -12.02
C GLN A 124 9.94 -14.02 -11.00
N GLN A 125 9.21 -12.92 -11.22
CA GLN A 125 8.15 -12.48 -10.33
C GLN A 125 6.78 -12.95 -10.81
N GLU A 126 5.95 -13.40 -9.87
CA GLU A 126 4.56 -13.71 -10.18
C GLU A 126 3.78 -12.43 -10.53
N PRO A 127 3.07 -12.36 -11.68
CA PRO A 127 2.32 -11.17 -12.08
C PRO A 127 1.30 -10.70 -11.04
N GLY A 128 0.60 -11.64 -10.38
CA GLY A 128 -0.37 -11.34 -9.33
C GLY A 128 0.25 -10.64 -8.10
N THR A 129 1.43 -11.09 -7.70
CA THR A 129 2.20 -10.50 -6.61
C THR A 129 2.65 -9.08 -6.97
N MET A 130 3.05 -8.85 -8.21
CA MET A 130 3.41 -7.51 -8.70
C MET A 130 2.23 -6.55 -8.65
N VAL A 131 1.07 -6.95 -9.19
CA VAL A 131 -0.16 -6.14 -9.13
C VAL A 131 -0.55 -5.84 -7.69
N SER A 132 -0.47 -6.82 -6.78
CA SER A 132 -0.76 -6.63 -5.36
C SER A 132 0.14 -5.57 -4.71
N ARG A 133 1.42 -5.49 -5.07
CA ARG A 133 2.34 -4.45 -4.57
C ARG A 133 1.95 -3.05 -5.02
N PHE A 134 1.52 -2.89 -6.28
CA PHE A 134 1.13 -1.59 -6.84
C PHE A 134 -0.21 -1.07 -6.29
N ILE A 135 -1.13 -1.97 -5.96
CA ILE A 135 -2.47 -1.63 -5.48
C ILE A 135 -2.54 -1.87 -3.98
N GLY A 136 -2.63 -3.12 -3.54
CA GLY A 136 -2.92 -3.48 -2.17
C GLY A 136 -1.91 -2.99 -1.14
N ASP A 137 -0.60 -3.17 -1.39
CA ASP A 137 0.43 -2.75 -0.45
C ASP A 137 0.52 -1.22 -0.36
N VAL A 138 0.34 -0.50 -1.47
CA VAL A 138 0.32 0.97 -1.46
C VAL A 138 -0.90 1.49 -0.70
N ASP A 139 -2.08 0.87 -0.87
CA ASP A 139 -3.29 1.25 -0.15
C ASP A 139 -3.15 1.00 1.37
N THR A 140 -2.46 -0.08 1.77
CA THR A 140 -2.16 -0.30 3.20
C THR A 140 -1.24 0.78 3.77
N VAL A 141 -0.29 1.29 2.99
CA VAL A 141 0.57 2.43 3.40
C VAL A 141 -0.24 3.73 3.47
N GLU A 142 -1.19 3.96 2.57
CA GLU A 142 -2.11 5.10 2.65
C GLU A 142 -2.91 5.04 3.96
N ASN A 143 -3.51 3.90 4.26
CA ASN A 143 -4.29 3.66 5.47
C ASN A 143 -3.46 3.86 6.76
N LEU A 144 -2.16 3.62 6.73
CA LEU A 144 -1.26 3.91 7.85
C LEU A 144 -1.33 5.37 8.29
N PHE A 145 -1.46 6.29 7.35
CA PHE A 145 -1.48 7.73 7.64
C PHE A 145 -2.90 8.24 7.85
N THR A 146 -3.89 7.73 7.13
CA THR A 146 -5.27 8.19 7.24
C THR A 146 -5.98 7.60 8.47
N SER A 147 -5.96 6.29 8.63
CA SER A 147 -6.70 5.56 9.69
C SER A 147 -5.78 4.85 10.70
N GLY A 148 -4.47 5.05 10.62
CA GLY A 148 -3.51 4.43 11.54
C GLY A 148 -2.90 5.44 12.48
N ILE A 149 -1.68 5.91 12.19
CA ILE A 149 -0.87 6.70 13.13
C ILE A 149 -1.55 8.02 13.52
N ILE A 150 -2.11 8.76 12.54
CA ILE A 150 -2.69 10.09 12.81
C ILE A 150 -3.99 9.97 13.59
N SER A 151 -4.84 8.97 13.25
CA SER A 151 -6.06 8.70 14.00
C SER A 151 -5.74 8.25 15.42
N MET A 152 -4.81 7.30 15.60
CA MET A 152 -4.37 6.83 16.92
C MET A 152 -3.86 7.99 17.80
N PHE A 153 -3.09 8.90 17.22
CA PHE A 153 -2.64 10.11 17.92
C PHE A 153 -3.82 11.00 18.31
N ALA A 154 -4.75 11.26 17.38
CA ALA A 154 -5.93 12.08 17.61
C ALA A 154 -6.83 11.48 18.69
N ASP A 155 -7.10 10.17 18.64
CA ASP A 155 -7.94 9.46 19.61
C ASP A 155 -7.30 9.43 20.99
N THR A 156 -5.99 9.22 21.08
CA THR A 156 -5.25 9.31 22.34
C THR A 156 -5.34 10.72 22.92
N CYS A 157 -5.09 11.75 22.11
CA CYS A 157 -5.22 13.14 22.57
C CYS A 157 -6.63 13.48 22.99
N LYS A 158 -7.65 12.99 22.29
CA LYS A 158 -9.06 13.19 22.64
C LYS A 158 -9.38 12.57 24.01
N ILE A 159 -9.00 11.30 24.25
CA ILE A 159 -9.18 10.64 25.55
C ILE A 159 -8.51 11.44 26.67
N LEU A 160 -7.25 11.83 26.48
CA LEU A 160 -6.51 12.61 27.49
C LEU A 160 -7.17 13.96 27.75
N SER A 161 -7.63 14.66 26.72
CA SER A 161 -8.31 15.94 26.83
C SER A 161 -9.62 15.83 27.58
N ILE A 162 -10.43 14.80 27.29
CA ILE A 162 -11.70 14.53 28.02
C ILE A 162 -11.41 14.22 29.48
N LEU A 163 -10.43 13.34 29.77
CA LEU A 163 -10.05 13.04 31.16
C LEU A 163 -9.59 14.29 31.91
N ALA A 164 -8.83 15.17 31.27
CA ALA A 164 -8.41 16.44 31.86
C ALA A 164 -9.63 17.33 32.18
N VAL A 165 -10.57 17.48 31.26
CA VAL A 165 -11.78 18.27 31.48
C VAL A 165 -12.62 17.69 32.63
N ILE A 166 -12.80 16.38 32.71
CA ILE A 166 -13.53 15.74 33.81
C ILE A 166 -12.78 15.90 35.13
N TRP A 167 -11.44 15.80 35.12
CA TRP A 167 -10.61 16.00 36.33
C TRP A 167 -10.84 17.37 36.99
N PHE A 168 -10.87 18.43 36.18
CA PHE A 168 -11.15 19.78 36.68
C PHE A 168 -12.59 19.96 37.19
N ARG A 169 -13.52 19.12 36.75
CA ARG A 169 -14.93 19.17 37.18
C ARG A 169 -15.22 18.24 38.35
N ASN A 170 -14.69 17.02 38.29
CA ASN A 170 -14.97 15.99 39.29
C ASN A 170 -13.81 14.97 39.38
N LYS A 171 -12.99 15.11 40.42
CA LYS A 171 -11.80 14.27 40.65
C LYS A 171 -12.18 12.80 40.89
N GLY A 172 -13.24 12.55 41.64
CA GLY A 172 -13.68 11.19 41.97
C GLY A 172 -14.09 10.40 40.74
N LEU A 173 -14.83 11.03 39.84
CA LEU A 173 -15.25 10.40 38.60
C LEU A 173 -14.11 10.11 37.66
N THR A 174 -13.13 11.01 37.59
CA THR A 174 -11.93 10.77 36.77
C THR A 174 -11.16 9.55 37.25
N LEU A 175 -11.07 9.33 38.58
CA LEU A 175 -10.43 8.13 39.14
C LEU A 175 -11.20 6.86 38.76
N VAL A 176 -12.54 6.89 38.78
CA VAL A 176 -13.39 5.75 38.35
C VAL A 176 -13.12 5.46 36.84
N LEU A 177 -13.11 6.49 36.00
CA LEU A 177 -12.83 6.34 34.58
C LEU A 177 -11.41 5.84 34.31
N LEU A 178 -10.42 6.36 35.06
CA LEU A 178 -9.03 5.94 34.94
C LEU A 178 -8.84 4.46 35.28
N PHE A 179 -9.64 3.92 36.20
CA PHE A 179 -9.62 2.50 36.53
C PHE A 179 -10.39 1.66 35.51
N LEU A 180 -11.47 2.19 34.94
CA LEU A 180 -12.31 1.50 33.97
C LEU A 180 -11.65 1.41 32.57
N LEU A 181 -10.92 2.45 32.15
CA LEU A 181 -10.29 2.51 30.83
C LEU A 181 -9.34 1.35 30.54
N PRO A 182 -8.41 0.94 31.43
CA PRO A 182 -7.57 -0.23 31.22
C PRO A 182 -8.36 -1.52 31.05
N PHE A 183 -9.45 -1.69 31.84
CA PHE A 183 -10.34 -2.85 31.73
C PHE A 183 -11.01 -2.88 30.35
N LEU A 184 -11.58 -1.76 29.94
CA LEU A 184 -12.18 -1.59 28.62
C LEU A 184 -11.18 -1.89 27.50
N PHE A 185 -9.97 -1.34 27.58
CA PHE A 185 -8.93 -1.56 26.60
C PHE A 185 -8.53 -3.05 26.52
N LEU A 186 -8.36 -3.72 27.65
CA LEU A 186 -8.03 -5.15 27.67
C LEU A 186 -9.17 -6.01 27.11
N PHE A 187 -10.41 -5.69 27.44
CA PHE A 187 -11.59 -6.37 26.89
C PHE A 187 -11.69 -6.19 25.38
N THR A 188 -11.62 -4.94 24.91
CA THR A 188 -11.63 -4.61 23.48
C THR A 188 -10.51 -5.35 22.73
N ARG A 189 -9.29 -5.31 23.27
CA ARG A 189 -8.15 -6.01 22.68
C ARG A 189 -8.34 -7.53 22.62
N HIS A 190 -8.94 -8.13 23.64
CA HIS A 190 -9.23 -9.57 23.66
C HIS A 190 -10.23 -9.96 22.58
N VAL A 191 -11.34 -9.25 22.46
CA VAL A 191 -12.36 -9.50 21.44
C VAL A 191 -11.82 -9.29 20.05
N GLN A 192 -11.12 -8.16 19.82
CA GLN A 192 -10.56 -7.84 18.51
C GLN A 192 -9.48 -8.85 18.05
N LYS A 193 -8.67 -9.39 18.97
CA LYS A 193 -7.70 -10.44 18.63
C LYS A 193 -8.39 -11.70 18.09
N ASN A 194 -9.48 -12.11 18.71
CA ASN A 194 -10.24 -13.28 18.28
C ASN A 194 -10.98 -13.02 16.97
N MET A 195 -11.57 -11.85 16.83
CA MET A 195 -12.20 -11.38 15.59
C MET A 195 -11.22 -11.34 14.43
N LEU A 196 -10.00 -10.82 14.64
CA LEU A 196 -8.95 -10.80 13.62
C LEU A 196 -8.59 -12.20 13.12
N THR A 197 -8.45 -13.17 14.05
CA THR A 197 -8.17 -14.55 13.69
C THR A 197 -9.27 -15.12 12.79
N ALA A 198 -10.53 -14.90 13.17
CA ALA A 198 -11.68 -15.32 12.38
C ALA A 198 -11.74 -14.63 11.00
N GLN A 199 -11.41 -13.35 10.92
CA GLN A 199 -11.33 -12.61 9.64
C GLN A 199 -10.22 -13.16 8.72
N ILE A 200 -9.06 -13.54 9.27
CA ILE A 200 -7.98 -14.14 8.49
C ILE A 200 -8.41 -15.51 7.94
N GLU A 201 -9.09 -16.33 8.76
CA GLU A 201 -9.65 -17.62 8.33
C GLU A 201 -10.68 -17.42 7.22
N ASN A 202 -11.58 -16.44 7.37
CA ASN A 202 -12.55 -16.10 6.34
C ASN A 202 -11.89 -15.67 5.03
N ARG A 203 -10.91 -14.77 5.06
CA ARG A 203 -10.19 -14.35 3.85
C ARG A 203 -9.50 -15.53 3.15
N ARG A 204 -8.93 -16.47 3.89
CA ARG A 204 -8.33 -17.69 3.31
C ARG A 204 -9.38 -18.60 2.69
N ALA A 205 -10.54 -18.76 3.33
CA ALA A 205 -11.62 -19.58 2.81
C ALA A 205 -12.24 -18.97 1.54
N VAL A 206 -12.53 -17.65 1.56
CA VAL A 206 -12.98 -16.90 0.37
C VAL A 206 -11.95 -17.00 -0.75
N GLY A 207 -10.65 -16.88 -0.44
CA GLY A 207 -9.58 -17.00 -1.42
C GLY A 207 -9.56 -18.37 -2.12
N ARG A 208 -9.78 -19.47 -1.35
CA ARG A 208 -9.90 -20.82 -1.94
C ARG A 208 -11.14 -20.94 -2.85
N ALA A 209 -12.29 -20.45 -2.40
CA ALA A 209 -13.50 -20.46 -3.21
C ALA A 209 -13.34 -19.64 -4.51
N SER A 210 -12.79 -18.43 -4.38
CA SER A 210 -12.54 -17.55 -5.54
C SER A 210 -11.52 -18.11 -6.52
N GLY A 211 -10.50 -18.83 -6.04
CA GLY A 211 -9.50 -19.48 -6.88
C GLY A 211 -10.04 -20.70 -7.63
N HIS A 212 -11.04 -21.38 -7.06
CA HIS A 212 -11.64 -22.58 -7.67
C HIS A 212 -12.45 -22.26 -8.95
N VAL A 213 -13.07 -21.09 -9.03
CA VAL A 213 -13.87 -20.69 -10.18
C VAL A 213 -13.03 -20.54 -11.46
N PRO A 214 -11.94 -19.77 -11.49
CA PRO A 214 -11.06 -19.69 -12.67
C PRO A 214 -10.43 -21.04 -13.05
N GLU A 215 -10.04 -21.86 -12.04
CA GLU A 215 -9.52 -23.20 -12.27
C GLU A 215 -10.55 -24.07 -12.98
N THR A 216 -11.81 -24.05 -12.53
CA THR A 216 -12.91 -24.78 -13.14
C THR A 216 -13.18 -24.30 -14.56
N LEU A 217 -13.22 -22.99 -14.81
CA LEU A 217 -13.41 -22.41 -16.14
C LEU A 217 -12.28 -22.79 -17.10
N HIS A 218 -11.04 -22.74 -16.64
CA HIS A 218 -9.89 -23.11 -17.47
C HIS A 218 -9.92 -24.58 -17.88
N ASN A 219 -10.35 -25.46 -16.97
CA ASN A 219 -10.37 -26.88 -17.17
C ASN A 219 -11.75 -27.45 -17.56
N ILE A 220 -12.73 -26.61 -17.94
CA ILE A 220 -14.12 -27.03 -18.17
C ILE A 220 -14.23 -28.16 -19.18
N ARG A 221 -13.44 -28.12 -20.27
CA ARG A 221 -13.44 -29.20 -21.29
C ARG A 221 -12.98 -30.54 -20.70
N THR A 222 -11.94 -30.52 -19.89
CA THR A 222 -11.40 -31.69 -19.21
C THR A 222 -12.43 -32.25 -18.22
N ILE A 223 -13.09 -31.39 -17.45
CA ILE A 223 -14.12 -31.76 -16.47
C ILE A 223 -15.26 -32.48 -17.18
N HIS A 224 -15.78 -31.94 -18.30
CA HIS A 224 -16.83 -32.59 -19.11
C HIS A 224 -16.36 -33.89 -19.77
N CYS A 225 -15.11 -33.94 -20.29
CA CYS A 225 -14.59 -35.18 -20.89
C CYS A 225 -14.49 -36.34 -19.88
N PHE A 226 -14.25 -36.03 -18.61
CA PHE A 226 -14.12 -37.04 -17.52
C PHE A 226 -15.39 -37.20 -16.67
N GLY A 227 -16.48 -36.46 -16.95
CA GLY A 227 -17.74 -36.51 -16.18
C GLY A 227 -17.52 -36.16 -14.68
N LYS A 228 -16.72 -35.17 -14.42
CA LYS A 228 -16.33 -34.75 -13.05
C LYS A 228 -17.04 -33.49 -12.56
N GLU A 229 -18.16 -33.12 -13.16
CA GLU A 229 -18.95 -31.92 -12.82
C GLU A 229 -19.36 -31.95 -11.34
N LYS A 230 -19.95 -33.07 -10.90
CA LYS A 230 -20.41 -33.24 -9.52
C LYS A 230 -19.28 -33.15 -8.49
N TYR A 231 -18.10 -33.67 -8.83
CA TYR A 231 -16.91 -33.54 -7.97
C TYR A 231 -16.49 -32.09 -7.80
N MET A 232 -16.53 -31.29 -8.89
CA MET A 232 -16.18 -29.86 -8.82
C MET A 232 -17.21 -29.05 -8.03
N GLU A 233 -18.51 -29.37 -8.19
CA GLU A 233 -19.60 -28.77 -7.41
C GLU A 233 -19.43 -29.05 -5.91
N GLU A 234 -19.28 -30.31 -5.51
CA GLU A 234 -19.08 -30.72 -4.10
C GLU A 234 -17.84 -30.06 -3.49
N ARG A 235 -16.77 -29.90 -4.26
CA ARG A 235 -15.54 -29.27 -3.81
C ARG A 235 -15.74 -27.76 -3.61
N TYR A 236 -16.47 -27.10 -4.50
CA TYR A 236 -16.82 -25.70 -4.37
C TYR A 236 -17.73 -25.44 -3.16
N ASP A 237 -18.74 -26.28 -2.99
CA ASP A 237 -19.65 -26.23 -1.83
C ASP A 237 -18.91 -26.34 -0.50
N LYS A 238 -17.90 -27.20 -0.44
CA LYS A 238 -17.04 -27.31 0.75
C LYS A 238 -16.31 -25.98 1.04
N TYR A 239 -15.75 -25.34 -0.01
CA TYR A 239 -15.05 -24.05 0.16
C TYR A 239 -16.00 -22.93 0.60
N ILE A 240 -17.23 -22.91 0.06
CA ILE A 240 -18.26 -21.95 0.48
C ILE A 240 -18.69 -22.21 1.93
N SER A 241 -18.89 -23.49 2.30
CA SER A 241 -19.23 -23.86 3.69
C SER A 241 -18.13 -23.46 4.70
N ASP A 242 -16.86 -23.64 4.33
CA ASP A 242 -15.73 -23.19 5.16
C ASP A 242 -15.71 -21.66 5.30
N SER A 243 -16.01 -20.94 4.23
CA SER A 243 -16.13 -19.48 4.25
C SER A 243 -17.29 -19.02 5.13
N TYR A 244 -18.45 -19.65 4.99
CA TYR A 244 -19.61 -19.35 5.80
C TYR A 244 -19.33 -19.52 7.31
N ARG A 245 -18.73 -20.65 7.72
CA ARG A 245 -18.38 -20.91 9.12
C ARG A 245 -17.38 -19.88 9.68
N ALA A 246 -16.41 -19.47 8.86
CA ALA A 246 -15.45 -18.46 9.29
C ALA A 246 -16.11 -17.07 9.41
N MET A 247 -17.03 -16.74 8.50
CA MET A 247 -17.83 -15.51 8.55
C MET A 247 -18.74 -15.49 9.78
N GLU A 248 -19.41 -16.61 10.08
CA GLU A 248 -20.27 -16.76 11.25
C GLU A 248 -19.51 -16.49 12.56
N ARG A 249 -18.28 -16.99 12.71
CA ARG A 249 -17.42 -16.66 13.85
C ARG A 249 -17.09 -15.16 13.93
N THR A 250 -16.79 -14.54 12.80
CA THR A 250 -16.50 -13.10 12.75
C THR A 250 -17.71 -12.31 13.21
N ASN A 251 -18.88 -12.62 12.66
CA ASN A 251 -20.15 -11.98 13.01
C ASN A 251 -20.55 -12.20 14.46
N PHE A 252 -20.24 -13.36 15.04
CA PHE A 252 -20.49 -13.65 16.46
C PHE A 252 -19.70 -12.70 17.38
N TYR A 253 -18.41 -12.51 17.12
CA TYR A 253 -17.60 -11.56 17.91
C TYR A 253 -18.06 -10.13 17.74
N ASP A 254 -18.44 -9.72 16.54
CA ASP A 254 -18.97 -8.39 16.24
C ASP A 254 -20.32 -8.17 16.92
N ALA A 255 -21.21 -9.15 16.86
CA ALA A 255 -22.51 -9.11 17.50
C ALA A 255 -22.44 -9.04 19.04
N ILE A 256 -21.42 -9.60 19.68
CA ILE A 256 -21.24 -9.51 21.14
C ILE A 256 -20.56 -8.19 21.52
N TYR A 257 -19.63 -7.70 20.72
CA TYR A 257 -18.82 -6.55 21.07
C TYR A 257 -19.65 -5.29 21.31
N SER A 258 -20.53 -4.93 20.37
CA SER A 258 -21.33 -3.71 20.43
C SER A 258 -22.29 -3.66 21.63
N PRO A 259 -23.11 -4.70 21.96
CA PRO A 259 -23.94 -4.71 23.15
C PRO A 259 -23.16 -4.62 24.46
N VAL A 260 -22.01 -5.27 24.56
CA VAL A 260 -21.20 -5.21 25.80
C VAL A 260 -20.67 -3.79 26.02
N ILE A 261 -20.21 -3.10 24.97
CA ILE A 261 -19.79 -1.69 25.06
C ILE A 261 -20.98 -0.81 25.50
N LEU A 262 -22.17 -1.01 24.92
CA LEU A 262 -23.37 -0.27 25.30
C LEU A 262 -23.76 -0.52 26.77
N ILE A 263 -23.72 -1.76 27.24
CA ILE A 263 -24.02 -2.10 28.65
C ILE A 263 -22.98 -1.46 29.58
N LEU A 264 -21.67 -1.53 29.23
CA LEU A 264 -20.63 -0.88 30.02
C LEU A 264 -20.84 0.64 30.11
N ASN A 265 -21.15 1.29 28.99
CA ASN A 265 -21.51 2.71 28.99
C ASN A 265 -22.73 2.99 29.87
N ALA A 266 -23.78 2.22 29.73
CA ALA A 266 -24.98 2.37 30.55
C ALA A 266 -24.72 2.18 32.07
N VAL A 267 -23.88 1.20 32.43
CA VAL A 267 -23.45 0.97 33.82
C VAL A 267 -22.71 2.18 34.37
N VAL A 268 -21.75 2.72 33.62
CA VAL A 268 -21.00 3.90 34.05
C VAL A 268 -21.90 5.11 34.21
N VAL A 269 -22.83 5.32 33.28
CA VAL A 269 -23.84 6.39 33.37
C VAL A 269 -24.72 6.19 34.59
N ALA A 270 -25.21 4.98 34.86
CA ALA A 270 -26.01 4.67 36.03
C ALA A 270 -25.24 4.92 37.34
N VAL A 271 -23.97 4.52 37.42
CA VAL A 271 -23.11 4.80 38.58
C VAL A 271 -22.94 6.31 38.77
N VAL A 272 -22.71 7.07 37.73
CA VAL A 272 -22.64 8.54 37.78
C VAL A 272 -23.95 9.15 38.31
N MET A 273 -25.08 8.68 37.80
CA MET A 273 -26.39 9.17 38.26
C MET A 273 -26.65 8.83 39.73
N LEU A 274 -26.38 7.60 40.16
CA LEU A 274 -26.54 7.17 41.55
C LEU A 274 -25.64 7.95 42.51
N LEU A 275 -24.37 8.19 42.14
CA LEU A 275 -23.47 8.98 42.93
C LEU A 275 -23.89 10.45 43.01
N SER A 276 -24.43 11.01 41.94
CA SER A 276 -24.98 12.38 41.92
C SER A 276 -26.25 12.54 42.74
N ALA A 277 -27.07 11.50 42.81
CA ALA A 277 -28.33 11.48 43.58
C ALA A 277 -28.14 11.11 45.07
N SER A 278 -26.90 10.73 45.46
CA SER A 278 -26.61 10.31 46.84
C SER A 278 -26.81 11.46 47.82
N GLY A 279 -27.61 11.26 48.86
CA GLY A 279 -27.84 12.24 49.94
C GLY A 279 -26.70 12.35 50.95
N ASN A 280 -25.61 11.60 50.79
CA ASN A 280 -24.50 11.59 51.74
C ASN A 280 -23.51 12.74 51.41
N GLN A 281 -23.32 13.66 52.38
CA GLN A 281 -22.47 14.84 52.20
C GLN A 281 -21.03 14.53 51.86
N GLN A 282 -20.48 13.43 52.34
CA GLN A 282 -19.11 13.00 51.98
C GLN A 282 -19.00 12.51 50.54
N ILE A 283 -19.99 11.84 50.06
CA ILE A 283 -20.09 11.40 48.64
C ILE A 283 -20.34 12.62 47.73
N LEU A 284 -21.23 13.53 48.15
CA LEU A 284 -21.50 14.78 47.44
C LEU A 284 -20.30 15.70 47.31
N THR A 285 -19.41 15.78 48.33
CA THR A 285 -18.18 16.58 48.21
C THR A 285 -17.16 16.00 47.27
N PHE A 286 -17.14 14.66 47.11
CA PHE A 286 -16.17 13.98 46.25
C PHE A 286 -16.74 13.67 44.84
N PHE A 287 -18.01 13.33 44.75
CA PHE A 287 -18.72 12.99 43.52
C PHE A 287 -19.90 13.93 43.21
N GLY A 288 -20.15 14.94 44.03
CA GLY A 288 -21.28 15.86 43.89
C GLY A 288 -21.18 16.66 42.58
N MET A 289 -22.21 16.57 41.81
CA MET A 289 -22.31 17.24 40.53
C MET A 289 -23.69 17.92 40.44
N SER A 290 -23.68 19.11 39.80
CA SER A 290 -24.93 19.68 39.31
C SER A 290 -25.54 18.80 38.22
N ALA A 291 -26.86 18.92 38.02
CA ALA A 291 -27.54 18.19 36.95
C ALA A 291 -26.88 18.41 35.56
N GLY A 292 -26.51 19.64 35.29
CA GLY A 292 -25.80 19.97 34.04
C GLY A 292 -24.40 19.40 33.94
N THR A 293 -23.66 19.35 35.06
CA THR A 293 -22.33 18.69 35.07
C THR A 293 -22.49 17.18 34.83
N ALA A 294 -23.51 16.54 35.39
CA ALA A 294 -23.81 15.13 35.13
C ALA A 294 -24.08 14.86 33.66
N VAL A 295 -24.90 15.69 33.01
CA VAL A 295 -25.21 15.58 31.56
C VAL A 295 -23.94 15.77 30.73
N ALA A 296 -23.09 16.75 31.04
CA ALA A 296 -21.84 16.98 30.36
C ALA A 296 -20.90 15.76 30.49
N VAL A 297 -20.77 15.20 31.67
CA VAL A 297 -19.92 14.04 31.95
C VAL A 297 -20.46 12.79 31.22
N ILE A 298 -21.75 12.55 31.19
CA ILE A 298 -22.35 11.44 30.43
C ILE A 298 -21.99 11.53 28.96
N ASN A 299 -22.06 12.74 28.37
CA ASN A 299 -21.66 12.95 26.99
C ASN A 299 -20.17 12.68 26.80
N TYR A 300 -19.30 13.12 27.69
CA TYR A 300 -17.87 12.85 27.60
C TYR A 300 -17.54 11.37 27.73
N ILE A 301 -18.20 10.64 28.63
CA ILE A 301 -18.04 9.19 28.77
C ILE A 301 -18.39 8.52 27.44
N SER A 302 -19.54 8.83 26.86
CA SER A 302 -19.95 8.29 25.55
C SER A 302 -18.93 8.61 24.45
N GLN A 303 -18.30 9.78 24.47
CA GLN A 303 -17.27 10.17 23.52
C GLN A 303 -15.92 9.44 23.72
N ILE A 304 -15.64 8.88 24.90
CA ILE A 304 -14.39 8.11 25.15
C ILE A 304 -14.49 6.69 24.56
N PHE A 305 -15.67 6.10 24.50
CA PHE A 305 -15.82 4.71 24.04
C PHE A 305 -15.42 4.54 22.58
N THR A 306 -15.80 5.46 21.70
CA THR A 306 -15.46 5.40 20.27
C THR A 306 -13.93 5.39 20.01
N PRO A 307 -13.12 6.29 20.59
CA PRO A 307 -11.67 6.20 20.50
C PRO A 307 -11.07 4.90 21.06
N VAL A 308 -11.60 4.38 22.16
CA VAL A 308 -11.11 3.10 22.71
C VAL A 308 -11.38 1.94 21.76
N GLU A 309 -12.52 1.97 21.08
CA GLU A 309 -12.87 1.00 20.05
C GLU A 309 -11.94 1.10 18.84
N SER A 310 -11.71 2.31 18.30
CA SER A 310 -10.88 2.52 17.11
C SER A 310 -9.40 2.18 17.32
N LEU A 311 -8.82 2.42 18.51
CA LEU A 311 -7.44 2.13 18.82
C LEU A 311 -7.01 0.69 18.48
N GLY A 312 -7.89 -0.28 18.69
CA GLY A 312 -7.58 -1.66 18.36
C GLY A 312 -7.51 -1.94 16.86
N MET A 313 -8.39 -1.32 16.06
CA MET A 313 -8.38 -1.43 14.59
C MET A 313 -7.19 -0.67 14.00
N GLU A 314 -6.82 0.45 14.60
CA GLU A 314 -5.67 1.25 14.19
C GLU A 314 -4.35 0.50 14.37
N ILE A 315 -4.18 -0.25 15.47
CA ILE A 315 -3.02 -1.12 15.68
C ILE A 315 -2.94 -2.18 14.56
N GLN A 316 -4.07 -2.78 14.17
CA GLN A 316 -4.10 -3.74 13.06
C GLN A 316 -3.75 -3.09 11.73
N THR A 317 -4.24 -1.88 11.47
CA THR A 317 -3.90 -1.10 10.27
C THR A 317 -2.40 -0.82 10.22
N ILE A 318 -1.79 -0.43 11.34
CA ILE A 318 -0.34 -0.20 11.45
C ILE A 318 0.44 -1.48 11.15
N GLN A 319 0.03 -2.64 11.71
CA GLN A 319 0.69 -3.92 11.46
C GLN A 319 0.61 -4.33 9.99
N SER A 320 -0.57 -4.18 9.37
CA SER A 320 -0.79 -4.48 7.94
C SER A 320 0.07 -3.60 7.04
N ALA A 321 0.16 -2.31 7.37
CA ALA A 321 0.96 -1.35 6.63
C ALA A 321 2.46 -1.61 6.77
N MET A 322 2.93 -2.04 7.94
CA MET A 322 4.34 -2.43 8.13
C MET A 322 4.72 -3.62 7.25
N ALA A 323 3.83 -4.62 7.11
CA ALA A 323 4.02 -5.73 6.20
C ALA A 323 4.03 -5.26 4.72
N GLY A 324 3.12 -4.34 4.33
CA GLY A 324 3.11 -3.73 2.99
C GLY A 324 4.40 -2.95 2.69
N ILE A 325 4.86 -2.14 3.65
CA ILE A 325 6.14 -1.40 3.55
C ILE A 325 7.31 -2.35 3.33
N HIS A 326 7.34 -3.48 4.03
CA HIS A 326 8.40 -4.48 3.89
C HIS A 326 8.41 -5.05 2.46
N ARG A 327 7.27 -5.49 1.91
CA ARG A 327 7.16 -6.01 0.54
C ARG A 327 7.50 -4.97 -0.53
N ILE A 328 7.11 -3.71 -0.34
CA ILE A 328 7.49 -2.62 -1.24
C ILE A 328 9.01 -2.37 -1.18
N ASN A 329 9.62 -2.41 0.01
CA ASN A 329 11.08 -2.25 0.14
C ASN A 329 11.85 -3.42 -0.49
N GLU A 330 11.37 -4.66 -0.36
CA GLU A 330 11.93 -5.82 -1.07
C GLU A 330 11.93 -5.57 -2.58
N PHE A 331 10.82 -5.08 -3.12
CA PHE A 331 10.73 -4.74 -4.54
C PHE A 331 11.74 -3.66 -4.96
N PHE A 332 11.91 -2.61 -4.17
CA PHE A 332 12.93 -1.59 -4.46
C PHE A 332 14.36 -2.13 -4.41
N ASN A 333 14.61 -3.19 -3.67
CA ASN A 333 15.92 -3.81 -3.50
C ASN A 333 16.23 -4.94 -4.49
N LEU A 334 15.28 -5.35 -5.36
CA LEU A 334 15.47 -6.46 -6.31
C LEU A 334 16.76 -6.30 -7.14
N GLU A 335 17.02 -5.11 -7.69
CA GLU A 335 18.21 -4.85 -8.50
C GLU A 335 19.51 -4.76 -7.68
N ALA A 336 19.43 -4.35 -6.42
CA ALA A 336 20.59 -4.31 -5.53
C ALA A 336 21.10 -5.72 -5.20
N ALA A 337 20.21 -6.70 -5.12
CA ALA A 337 20.60 -8.11 -4.92
C ALA A 337 21.34 -8.69 -6.14
N GLU A 338 20.99 -8.29 -7.37
CA GLU A 338 21.68 -8.70 -8.58
C GLU A 338 23.04 -7.99 -8.73
N ALA A 339 23.10 -6.69 -8.45
CA ALA A 339 24.36 -5.94 -8.46
C ALA A 339 25.36 -6.46 -7.42
N ASP A 340 24.91 -6.92 -6.25
CA ASP A 340 25.78 -7.51 -5.24
C ASP A 340 26.22 -8.94 -5.62
N ARG A 341 25.38 -9.72 -6.33
CA ARG A 341 25.78 -11.02 -6.91
C ARG A 341 26.81 -10.85 -8.03
N ALA A 342 26.62 -9.85 -8.88
CA ALA A 342 27.59 -9.51 -9.95
C ALA A 342 28.88 -8.89 -9.38
N ASN A 343 28.81 -8.07 -8.32
CA ASN A 343 29.97 -7.46 -7.65
C ASN A 343 30.76 -8.45 -6.79
N GLY A 344 30.14 -9.50 -6.26
CA GLY A 344 30.84 -10.59 -5.57
C GLY A 344 31.85 -11.32 -6.47
N LYS A 345 31.66 -11.25 -7.81
CA LYS A 345 32.60 -11.75 -8.81
C LYS A 345 33.59 -10.68 -9.32
N ARG A 346 33.45 -9.40 -8.95
CA ARG A 346 34.24 -8.26 -9.50
C ARG A 346 34.86 -7.35 -8.43
N GLN A 347 35.25 -7.84 -7.27
CA GLN A 347 36.00 -7.04 -6.28
C GLN A 347 37.45 -6.77 -6.74
N GLY A 348 37.66 -6.02 -7.82
CA GLY A 348 38.97 -5.65 -8.28
C GLY A 348 39.13 -4.24 -8.86
N VAL A 349 38.07 -3.58 -9.33
CA VAL A 349 38.21 -2.31 -10.05
C VAL A 349 37.13 -1.30 -9.67
N ARG A 350 37.40 -0.46 -8.70
CA ARG A 350 36.55 0.68 -8.36
C ARG A 350 37.38 1.96 -8.26
N LYS A 351 37.56 2.64 -9.40
CA LYS A 351 37.73 4.10 -9.50
C LYS A 351 37.58 4.49 -10.98
N THR A 352 36.76 5.48 -11.30
CA THR A 352 36.57 6.07 -12.64
C THR A 352 35.40 5.55 -13.50
N ALA A 353 34.26 5.15 -12.91
CA ALA A 353 33.16 4.62 -13.73
C ALA A 353 32.33 5.70 -14.48
N LYS A 354 32.30 6.96 -14.04
CA LYS A 354 31.45 7.98 -14.65
C LYS A 354 32.03 8.59 -15.93
N ASP A 355 33.31 8.86 -15.92
CA ASP A 355 34.01 9.42 -17.07
C ASP A 355 34.28 8.36 -18.16
N MET A 356 34.38 7.07 -17.77
CA MET A 356 34.53 5.97 -18.72
C MET A 356 33.19 5.59 -19.41
N ILE A 357 32.05 5.82 -18.78
CA ILE A 357 30.74 5.51 -19.38
C ILE A 357 30.40 6.52 -20.48
N GLU A 358 30.69 7.80 -20.29
CA GLU A 358 30.45 8.82 -21.29
C GLU A 358 31.45 8.71 -22.49
N GLN A 359 32.72 8.39 -22.23
CA GLN A 359 33.68 8.09 -23.26
C GLN A 359 33.39 6.75 -23.99
N LYS A 360 32.93 5.72 -23.28
CA LYS A 360 32.51 4.45 -23.90
C LYS A 360 31.30 4.61 -24.80
N LYS A 361 30.28 5.44 -24.41
CA LYS A 361 29.12 5.71 -25.26
C LYS A 361 29.51 6.24 -26.64
N GLN A 362 30.38 7.22 -26.70
CA GLN A 362 30.79 7.84 -27.95
C GLN A 362 31.66 6.91 -28.83
N VAL A 363 32.53 6.13 -28.20
CA VAL A 363 33.40 5.17 -28.90
C VAL A 363 32.63 3.95 -29.43
N THR A 364 31.52 3.56 -28.77
CA THR A 364 30.73 2.41 -29.20
C THR A 364 29.84 2.76 -30.40
N THR A 365 29.23 3.95 -30.41
CA THR A 365 28.44 4.44 -31.54
C THR A 365 29.26 4.57 -32.81
N ASP A 366 30.48 5.13 -32.71
CA ASP A 366 31.40 5.23 -33.84
C ASP A 366 31.86 3.85 -34.37
N LYS A 367 32.07 2.86 -33.49
CA LYS A 367 32.45 1.49 -33.90
C LYS A 367 31.34 0.71 -34.60
N ILE A 368 30.06 0.94 -34.25
CA ILE A 368 28.92 0.29 -34.92
C ILE A 368 28.73 0.88 -36.32
N HIS A 369 28.97 2.18 -36.50
CA HIS A 369 28.77 2.88 -37.78
C HIS A 369 30.00 2.89 -38.70
N THR A 370 31.22 2.74 -38.14
CA THR A 370 32.45 2.72 -38.88
C THR A 370 33.01 1.32 -39.14
N ALA A 371 32.15 0.27 -39.15
CA ALA A 371 32.57 -1.07 -39.55
C ALA A 371 33.19 -0.98 -40.97
N ASP A 372 34.50 -1.14 -41.04
CA ASP A 372 35.31 -1.12 -42.27
C ASP A 372 34.72 -2.02 -43.35
N ALA A 373 34.86 -1.64 -44.58
CA ALA A 373 34.32 -2.27 -45.79
C ALA A 373 34.76 -3.76 -46.01
N GLY A 374 35.49 -4.34 -45.06
CA GLY A 374 35.97 -5.71 -45.09
C GLY A 374 35.25 -6.74 -44.26
N ASP A 375 34.53 -6.33 -43.18
CA ASP A 375 33.83 -7.28 -42.30
C ASP A 375 32.34 -7.32 -42.62
N GLN A 376 31.88 -8.39 -43.27
CA GLN A 376 30.51 -8.60 -43.70
C GLN A 376 29.62 -9.23 -42.63
N THR A 377 30.14 -9.54 -41.43
CA THR A 377 29.39 -10.21 -40.38
C THR A 377 28.46 -9.24 -39.65
N ALA A 378 27.15 -9.50 -39.70
CA ALA A 378 26.15 -8.71 -39.01
C ALA A 378 25.95 -9.19 -37.57
N VAL A 379 25.95 -10.52 -37.36
CA VAL A 379 25.75 -11.16 -36.05
C VAL A 379 26.67 -12.38 -35.97
N SER A 380 27.33 -12.58 -34.83
CA SER A 380 28.04 -13.82 -34.53
C SER A 380 27.71 -14.36 -33.14
N PHE A 381 27.55 -15.67 -33.05
CA PHE A 381 27.47 -16.45 -31.82
C PHE A 381 28.68 -17.36 -31.75
N GLU A 382 29.41 -17.34 -30.65
CA GLU A 382 30.61 -18.14 -30.45
C GLU A 382 30.49 -18.94 -29.16
N ASN A 383 30.35 -20.27 -29.25
CA ASN A 383 30.23 -21.20 -28.14
C ASN A 383 29.26 -20.77 -27.05
N VAL A 384 28.08 -20.27 -27.43
CA VAL A 384 27.08 -19.72 -26.52
C VAL A 384 26.37 -20.85 -25.75
N VAL A 385 26.47 -20.76 -24.41
CA VAL A 385 25.77 -21.64 -23.46
C VAL A 385 24.77 -20.79 -22.68
N PHE A 386 23.54 -21.28 -22.60
CA PHE A 386 22.46 -20.58 -21.86
C PHE A 386 21.38 -21.53 -21.38
N GLY A 387 20.85 -21.27 -20.18
CA GLY A 387 19.64 -21.84 -19.59
C GLY A 387 18.93 -20.84 -18.72
N TYR A 388 17.60 -20.93 -18.64
CA TYR A 388 16.82 -20.05 -17.76
C TYR A 388 16.98 -20.41 -16.27
N ASP A 389 17.18 -21.73 -16.01
CA ASP A 389 17.38 -22.31 -14.69
C ASP A 389 18.65 -23.17 -14.71
N GLU A 390 18.63 -24.28 -13.96
CA GLU A 390 19.73 -25.27 -13.97
C GLU A 390 19.79 -26.10 -15.27
N HIS A 391 18.72 -26.07 -16.09
CA HIS A 391 18.66 -26.81 -17.36
C HIS A 391 19.19 -25.96 -18.50
N LEU A 392 20.23 -26.45 -19.17
CA LEU A 392 20.77 -25.81 -20.36
C LEU A 392 19.80 -25.98 -21.55
N ILE A 393 19.61 -24.89 -22.27
CA ILE A 393 18.79 -24.82 -23.50
C ILE A 393 19.69 -24.70 -24.73
N LEU A 394 20.78 -23.94 -24.60
CA LEU A 394 21.78 -23.80 -25.62
C LEU A 394 23.10 -24.34 -25.07
N GLU A 395 23.71 -25.28 -25.79
CA GLU A 395 24.93 -25.99 -25.39
C GLU A 395 26.02 -25.75 -26.45
N GLY A 396 26.73 -24.60 -26.33
CA GLY A 396 27.88 -24.29 -27.24
C GLY A 396 27.45 -23.92 -28.67
N VAL A 397 26.36 -23.15 -28.81
CA VAL A 397 25.87 -22.73 -30.14
C VAL A 397 26.80 -21.73 -30.79
N SER A 398 27.20 -22.00 -32.01
CA SER A 398 28.06 -21.12 -32.81
C SER A 398 27.52 -20.99 -34.24
N PHE A 399 27.35 -19.76 -34.73
CA PHE A 399 26.99 -19.43 -36.09
C PHE A 399 27.25 -17.95 -36.39
N GLU A 400 27.34 -17.62 -37.67
CA GLU A 400 27.50 -16.25 -38.16
C GLU A 400 26.42 -15.92 -39.18
N VAL A 401 25.97 -14.65 -39.18
CA VAL A 401 25.04 -14.08 -40.16
C VAL A 401 25.66 -12.88 -40.82
N LYS A 402 25.71 -12.87 -42.15
CA LYS A 402 26.30 -11.76 -42.94
C LYS A 402 25.26 -10.65 -43.17
N LYS A 403 25.74 -9.47 -43.47
CA LYS A 403 24.87 -8.35 -43.87
C LYS A 403 24.07 -8.70 -45.13
N GLY A 404 22.71 -8.51 -45.03
CA GLY A 404 21.78 -8.82 -46.13
C GLY A 404 21.43 -10.30 -46.27
N GLU A 405 21.94 -11.16 -45.39
CA GLU A 405 21.62 -12.59 -45.41
C GLU A 405 20.28 -12.84 -44.70
N GLN A 406 19.50 -13.76 -45.25
CA GLN A 406 18.26 -14.29 -44.65
C GLN A 406 18.56 -15.65 -44.03
N VAL A 407 18.38 -15.75 -42.73
CA VAL A 407 18.61 -16.98 -41.96
C VAL A 407 17.33 -17.51 -41.37
N THR A 408 17.11 -18.83 -41.50
CA THR A 408 15.97 -19.51 -40.89
C THR A 408 16.43 -20.43 -39.76
N LEU A 409 15.89 -20.23 -38.56
CA LEU A 409 16.10 -21.13 -37.42
C LEU A 409 15.03 -22.23 -37.45
N SER A 410 15.43 -23.47 -37.74
CA SER A 410 14.55 -24.63 -37.78
C SER A 410 14.87 -25.60 -36.63
N GLY A 411 13.84 -26.31 -36.16
CA GLY A 411 14.01 -27.30 -35.07
C GLY A 411 12.68 -27.56 -34.34
N ARG A 412 12.69 -28.57 -33.47
CA ARG A 412 11.53 -28.94 -32.63
C ARG A 412 11.15 -27.83 -31.67
N THR A 413 9.90 -27.87 -31.17
CA THR A 413 9.48 -26.99 -30.08
C THR A 413 10.38 -27.24 -28.86
N GLY A 414 10.88 -26.18 -28.20
CA GLY A 414 11.84 -26.29 -27.11
C GLY A 414 13.31 -26.29 -27.52
N ALA A 415 13.66 -26.36 -28.80
CA ALA A 415 15.06 -26.37 -29.29
C ALA A 415 15.84 -25.05 -29.13
N GLY A 416 15.33 -24.07 -28.37
CA GLY A 416 16.07 -22.83 -28.09
C GLY A 416 15.96 -21.73 -29.16
N LYS A 417 15.14 -21.87 -30.22
CA LYS A 417 15.00 -20.86 -31.29
C LYS A 417 14.65 -19.47 -30.78
N SER A 418 13.62 -19.37 -29.96
CA SER A 418 13.20 -18.10 -29.34
C SER A 418 14.20 -17.58 -28.31
N THR A 419 14.99 -18.48 -27.71
CA THR A 419 16.05 -18.14 -26.76
C THR A 419 17.21 -17.44 -27.47
N ILE A 420 17.58 -17.89 -28.68
CA ILE A 420 18.60 -17.25 -29.53
C ILE A 420 18.18 -15.79 -29.82
N LEU A 421 16.92 -15.56 -30.22
CA LEU A 421 16.42 -14.21 -30.49
C LEU A 421 16.41 -13.34 -29.23
N LYS A 422 16.01 -13.88 -28.08
CA LYS A 422 16.01 -13.15 -26.80
C LYS A 422 17.41 -12.78 -26.35
N LEU A 423 18.40 -13.64 -26.54
CA LEU A 423 19.80 -13.36 -26.28
C LEU A 423 20.37 -12.29 -27.23
N LEU A 424 20.03 -12.36 -28.52
CA LEU A 424 20.42 -11.37 -29.50
C LEU A 424 19.85 -9.98 -29.17
N LEU A 425 18.61 -9.92 -28.73
CA LEU A 425 17.96 -8.69 -28.24
C LEU A 425 18.53 -8.20 -26.90
N GLY A 426 19.41 -8.98 -26.25
CA GLY A 426 20.02 -8.66 -24.96
C GLY A 426 19.02 -8.62 -23.81
N LEU A 427 17.93 -9.37 -23.93
CA LEU A 427 16.97 -9.57 -22.83
C LEU A 427 17.56 -10.48 -21.75
N TYR A 428 18.52 -11.33 -22.13
CA TYR A 428 19.28 -12.23 -21.27
C TYR A 428 20.76 -12.18 -21.62
N GLU A 429 21.61 -12.53 -20.67
CA GLU A 429 23.06 -12.68 -20.89
C GLU A 429 23.43 -14.17 -21.00
N PRO A 430 24.32 -14.58 -21.90
CA PRO A 430 24.78 -15.95 -21.99
C PRO A 430 25.59 -16.33 -20.74
N GLN A 431 25.51 -17.60 -20.29
CA GLN A 431 26.30 -18.12 -19.17
C GLN A 431 27.78 -18.29 -19.57
N SER A 432 28.04 -18.62 -20.83
CA SER A 432 29.37 -18.65 -21.43
C SER A 432 29.29 -18.43 -22.94
N GLY A 433 30.43 -18.15 -23.56
CA GLY A 433 30.51 -17.78 -24.97
C GLY A 433 30.36 -16.27 -25.21
N SER A 434 30.30 -15.88 -26.48
CA SER A 434 30.15 -14.47 -26.87
C SER A 434 29.10 -14.30 -27.97
N ILE A 435 28.35 -13.17 -27.89
CA ILE A 435 27.43 -12.75 -28.93
C ILE A 435 27.83 -11.37 -29.38
N ARG A 436 28.06 -11.19 -30.71
CA ARG A 436 28.43 -9.91 -31.28
C ARG A 436 27.44 -9.43 -32.31
N ILE A 437 27.28 -8.10 -32.37
CA ILE A 437 26.50 -7.37 -33.36
C ILE A 437 27.51 -6.48 -34.11
N GLY A 438 27.84 -6.88 -35.34
CA GLY A 438 29.03 -6.36 -35.97
C GLY A 438 30.26 -6.63 -35.12
N ASN A 439 31.06 -5.61 -34.86
CA ASN A 439 32.31 -5.71 -34.07
C ASN A 439 32.13 -5.45 -32.55
N VAL A 440 30.87 -5.30 -32.07
CA VAL A 440 30.59 -4.94 -30.70
C VAL A 440 29.89 -6.09 -29.98
N SER A 441 30.26 -6.38 -28.72
CA SER A 441 29.54 -7.37 -27.91
C SER A 441 28.08 -6.95 -27.68
N ALA A 442 27.13 -7.87 -27.87
CA ALA A 442 25.73 -7.62 -27.69
C ALA A 442 25.39 -7.07 -26.27
N THR A 443 26.18 -7.44 -25.25
CA THR A 443 26.04 -6.96 -23.88
C THR A 443 26.55 -5.53 -23.67
N GLU A 444 27.39 -5.04 -24.55
CA GLU A 444 27.97 -3.68 -24.49
C GLU A 444 27.16 -2.65 -25.28
N VAL A 445 26.24 -3.07 -26.14
CA VAL A 445 25.34 -2.17 -26.90
C VAL A 445 24.38 -1.49 -25.98
N PRO A 446 24.35 -0.15 -25.88
CA PRO A 446 23.38 0.58 -25.05
C PRO A 446 21.94 0.27 -25.45
N GLU A 447 21.03 0.21 -24.50
CA GLU A 447 19.62 -0.15 -24.74
C GLU A 447 18.93 0.80 -25.74
N GLU A 448 19.28 2.10 -25.73
CA GLU A 448 18.74 3.10 -26.64
C GLU A 448 19.17 2.83 -28.11
N GLU A 449 20.42 2.41 -28.32
CA GLU A 449 20.93 2.07 -29.64
C GLU A 449 20.41 0.71 -30.12
N ARG A 450 20.26 -0.25 -29.22
CA ARG A 450 19.74 -1.59 -29.53
C ARG A 450 18.35 -1.52 -30.16
N ARG A 451 17.49 -0.59 -29.72
CA ARG A 451 16.16 -0.36 -30.30
C ARG A 451 16.20 0.14 -31.74
N SER A 452 17.24 0.83 -32.15
CA SER A 452 17.42 1.29 -33.52
C SER A 452 18.00 0.23 -34.47
N LEU A 453 18.66 -0.78 -33.89
CA LEU A 453 19.32 -1.86 -34.65
C LEU A 453 18.37 -3.01 -34.99
N PHE A 454 17.33 -3.25 -34.20
CA PHE A 454 16.45 -4.40 -34.34
C PHE A 454 14.99 -4.02 -34.56
N GLY A 455 14.35 -4.65 -35.56
CA GLY A 455 12.91 -4.78 -35.65
C GLY A 455 12.51 -6.19 -35.17
N TYR A 456 11.69 -6.30 -34.12
CA TYR A 456 11.28 -7.55 -33.55
C TYR A 456 9.78 -7.76 -33.69
N VAL A 457 9.36 -8.92 -34.22
CA VAL A 457 7.97 -9.32 -34.34
C VAL A 457 7.77 -10.66 -33.65
N GLU A 458 6.92 -10.68 -32.62
CA GLU A 458 6.56 -11.91 -31.90
C GLU A 458 5.45 -12.70 -32.63
N GLN A 459 5.39 -14.01 -32.34
CA GLN A 459 4.35 -14.89 -32.81
C GLN A 459 2.96 -14.52 -32.24
N SER A 460 2.92 -14.05 -31.00
CA SER A 460 1.74 -13.51 -30.34
C SER A 460 2.01 -12.06 -29.90
N PHE A 461 1.09 -11.17 -30.20
CA PHE A 461 1.20 -9.77 -29.76
C PHE A 461 -0.03 -9.38 -28.92
N HIS A 462 0.23 -8.55 -27.91
CA HIS A 462 -0.84 -7.99 -27.11
C HIS A 462 -1.13 -6.56 -27.56
N MET A 463 -2.37 -6.31 -27.94
CA MET A 463 -2.79 -4.95 -28.26
C MET A 463 -2.95 -4.15 -26.99
N VAL A 464 -2.29 -3.00 -26.93
CA VAL A 464 -2.47 -2.02 -25.87
C VAL A 464 -3.67 -1.13 -26.21
N PRO A 465 -4.53 -0.76 -25.27
CA PRO A 465 -5.63 0.17 -25.53
C PRO A 465 -5.13 1.47 -26.17
N GLY A 466 -5.76 1.86 -27.28
CA GLY A 466 -5.38 3.04 -28.05
C GLY A 466 -5.72 2.87 -29.55
N THR A 467 -5.43 3.91 -30.34
CA THR A 467 -5.60 3.85 -31.79
C THR A 467 -4.44 3.11 -32.47
N VAL A 468 -4.67 2.53 -33.64
CA VAL A 468 -3.64 1.88 -34.46
C VAL A 468 -2.46 2.83 -34.73
N ARG A 469 -2.73 4.11 -34.92
CA ARG A 469 -1.70 5.16 -35.09
C ARG A 469 -0.83 5.35 -33.86
N GLU A 470 -1.42 5.27 -32.66
CA GLU A 470 -0.66 5.36 -31.39
C GLU A 470 0.17 4.11 -31.15
N GLN A 471 -0.33 2.95 -31.54
CA GLN A 471 0.42 1.69 -31.45
C GLN A 471 1.61 1.67 -32.40
N GLY A 472 1.41 2.12 -33.66
CA GLY A 472 2.49 2.21 -34.64
C GLY A 472 3.59 3.23 -34.27
N LYS A 473 3.28 4.30 -33.53
CA LYS A 473 4.26 5.28 -33.04
C LYS A 473 5.08 4.80 -31.83
N ARG A 474 4.69 3.72 -31.17
CA ARG A 474 5.42 3.18 -30.00
C ARG A 474 6.61 2.30 -30.40
N GLY A 475 6.72 1.89 -31.66
CA GLY A 475 7.80 1.07 -32.19
C GLY A 475 8.85 1.81 -33.03
N GLY A 476 8.74 3.13 -33.20
CA GLY A 476 9.69 3.92 -34.00
C GLY A 476 10.23 5.16 -33.25
N PRO A 477 11.35 5.73 -33.75
CA PRO A 477 11.94 6.92 -33.15
C PRO A 477 11.00 8.11 -33.12
#